data_bd62d2384f0915bbe5b18283aa199fef
#
_entry.id   bd62d2384f0915bbe5b18283aa199fef
#
_cell.length_a   1.000
_cell.length_b   1.000
_cell.length_c   1.000
_cell.angle_alpha   90.00
_cell.angle_beta   90.00
_cell.angle_gamma   90.00
#
_symmetry.space_group_name_H-M   'P 1'
#
loop_
_entity.id
_entity.type
_entity.pdbx_description
1 polymer ?
#
loop_
_entity_poly.entity_id
_entity_poly.type
_entity_poly.pdbx_seq_one_letter_code
_entity_poly.pdbx_strand_id
1 'polypeptide(L)'
;MEATELSVLLVGCGNMGQALLKGCLSLSRPVRVHVVEPADGLRDKAVELGASASTELTVPDQFMPEVILLAVKPHLTAAILAECREYLAAGAVALSVAAGVTIATMQDKAGKDAGIIRCMPNTPSQIGAGALVCCKSSSTTDAQVEMASQLLSTCGSVHFVEDESLMDAVTAISGSGPAYVFHFIECLAEAGKAAGLPAELASELALQTVYGAGKLARESDVGAQELRRQVTSPNGTTAAALDVLMAPDALAPLVVRAAEAARDRSIELGQAG
;
A
#
# COMPACT_ATOMS: atom_id res chain seq x y z
N MET A 1 27.97 17.49 0.77
CA MET A 1 26.85 18.22 1.39
C MET A 1 26.16 17.22 2.31
N GLU A 2 26.09 17.53 3.60
CA GLU A 2 25.28 16.72 4.51
C GLU A 2 23.83 16.75 4.02
N ALA A 3 23.19 15.58 3.92
CA ALA A 3 21.78 15.50 3.56
C ALA A 3 20.97 16.20 4.66
N THR A 4 20.17 17.20 4.30
CA THR A 4 19.26 17.87 5.24
C THR A 4 18.31 16.84 5.85
N GLU A 5 18.09 16.95 7.17
CA GLU A 5 17.16 16.11 7.90
C GLU A 5 15.72 16.30 7.34
N LEU A 6 15.05 15.21 7.01
CA LEU A 6 13.64 15.24 6.57
C LEU A 6 12.70 15.22 7.78
N SER A 7 11.77 16.16 7.84
CA SER A 7 10.76 16.23 8.90
C SER A 7 9.42 15.68 8.43
N VAL A 8 8.93 14.62 9.08
CA VAL A 8 7.68 13.91 8.73
C VAL A 8 6.71 13.98 9.89
N LEU A 9 5.52 14.51 9.65
CA LEU A 9 4.38 14.43 10.56
C LEU A 9 3.53 13.24 10.14
N LEU A 10 3.49 12.17 10.94
CA LEU A 10 2.66 11.00 10.70
C LEU A 10 1.40 11.08 11.58
N VAL A 11 0.24 11.12 10.96
CA VAL A 11 -1.05 11.11 11.65
C VAL A 11 -1.71 9.75 11.48
N GLY A 12 -1.88 9.06 12.62
CA GLY A 12 -2.34 7.67 12.70
C GLY A 12 -1.19 6.66 12.66
N CYS A 13 -1.14 5.77 13.66
CA CYS A 13 -0.12 4.75 13.84
C CYS A 13 -0.69 3.33 13.95
N GLY A 14 -1.79 3.05 13.23
CA GLY A 14 -2.31 1.69 13.03
C GLY A 14 -1.35 0.84 12.19
N ASN A 15 -1.79 -0.32 11.70
CA ASN A 15 -0.93 -1.25 10.96
C ASN A 15 -0.17 -0.59 9.79
N MET A 16 -0.86 0.23 8.99
CA MET A 16 -0.25 0.92 7.86
C MET A 16 0.67 2.07 8.33
N GLY A 17 0.24 2.86 9.32
CA GLY A 17 1.06 3.92 9.92
C GLY A 17 2.37 3.39 10.49
N GLN A 18 2.34 2.25 11.20
CA GLN A 18 3.55 1.59 11.71
C GLN A 18 4.48 1.11 10.59
N ALA A 19 3.93 0.57 9.49
CA ALA A 19 4.73 0.17 8.33
C ALA A 19 5.46 1.38 7.73
N LEU A 20 4.72 2.48 7.52
CA LEU A 20 5.28 3.73 7.01
C LEU A 20 6.29 4.36 7.97
N LEU A 21 6.02 4.35 9.28
CA LEU A 21 6.96 4.83 10.30
C LEU A 21 8.29 4.08 10.25
N LYS A 22 8.24 2.74 10.25
CA LYS A 22 9.44 1.90 10.12
C LYS A 22 10.19 2.20 8.82
N GLY A 23 9.44 2.37 7.74
CA GLY A 23 9.99 2.77 6.46
C GLY A 23 10.73 4.11 6.52
N CYS A 24 10.09 5.15 7.06
CA CYS A 24 10.71 6.47 7.24
C CYS A 24 12.02 6.38 8.03
N LEU A 25 12.01 5.65 9.16
CA LEU A 25 13.17 5.51 10.04
C LEU A 25 14.30 4.63 9.45
N SER A 26 14.02 3.85 8.40
CA SER A 26 15.00 3.02 7.70
C SER A 26 15.72 3.72 6.55
N LEU A 27 15.35 4.96 6.24
CA LEU A 27 16.00 5.73 5.18
C LEU A 27 17.48 5.99 5.52
N SER A 28 18.33 6.01 4.49
CA SER A 28 19.78 6.29 4.63
C SER A 28 20.08 7.75 4.97
N ARG A 29 19.12 8.67 4.79
CA ARG A 29 19.21 10.08 5.23
C ARG A 29 18.63 10.26 6.63
N PRO A 30 19.03 11.27 7.40
CA PRO A 30 18.39 11.60 8.67
C PRO A 30 16.91 11.95 8.47
N VAL A 31 16.04 11.34 9.28
CA VAL A 31 14.60 11.61 9.27
C VAL A 31 14.12 11.81 10.70
N ARG A 32 13.43 12.90 10.94
CA ARG A 32 12.74 13.17 12.20
C ARG A 32 11.26 12.96 12.00
N VAL A 33 10.67 12.03 12.74
CA VAL A 33 9.23 11.72 12.67
C VAL A 33 8.55 12.13 13.95
N HIS A 34 7.46 12.90 13.82
CA HIS A 34 6.51 13.13 14.89
C HIS A 34 5.20 12.41 14.57
N VAL A 35 4.70 11.61 15.52
CA VAL A 35 3.50 10.79 15.35
C VAL A 35 2.35 11.38 16.15
N VAL A 36 1.19 11.55 15.53
CA VAL A 36 -0.06 11.91 16.20
C VAL A 36 -0.93 10.66 16.25
N GLU A 37 -1.16 10.12 17.45
CA GLU A 37 -1.93 8.90 17.66
C GLU A 37 -2.66 8.95 19.02
N PRO A 38 -3.99 8.91 19.04
CA PRO A 38 -4.74 8.98 20.30
C PRO A 38 -4.65 7.70 21.15
N ALA A 39 -4.41 6.53 20.56
CA ALA A 39 -4.33 5.26 21.29
C ALA A 39 -2.97 5.07 21.96
N ASP A 40 -2.95 4.98 23.31
CA ASP A 40 -1.73 4.89 24.12
C ASP A 40 -0.78 3.80 23.63
N GLY A 41 -1.25 2.56 23.49
CA GLY A 41 -0.39 1.45 23.10
C GLY A 41 0.17 1.52 21.67
N LEU A 42 -0.45 2.28 20.76
CA LEU A 42 0.10 2.57 19.44
C LEU A 42 1.11 3.71 19.48
N ARG A 43 0.87 4.69 20.34
CA ARG A 43 1.78 5.82 20.57
C ARG A 43 3.06 5.34 21.23
N ASP A 44 2.97 4.48 22.25
CA ASP A 44 4.13 3.89 22.91
C ASP A 44 5.02 3.12 21.92
N LYS A 45 4.43 2.34 21.01
CA LYS A 45 5.16 1.67 19.93
C LYS A 45 5.87 2.63 18.99
N ALA A 46 5.27 3.79 18.70
CA ALA A 46 5.92 4.80 17.87
C ALA A 46 7.15 5.38 18.57
N VAL A 47 7.07 5.62 19.88
CA VAL A 47 8.20 6.09 20.70
C VAL A 47 9.29 5.02 20.80
N GLU A 48 8.93 3.76 21.01
CA GLU A 48 9.87 2.63 21.01
C GLU A 48 10.64 2.50 19.68
N LEU A 49 10.00 2.85 18.56
CA LEU A 49 10.64 2.87 17.24
C LEU A 49 11.56 4.08 17.03
N GLY A 50 11.52 5.09 17.91
CA GLY A 50 12.40 6.27 17.84
C GLY A 50 11.73 7.54 17.34
N ALA A 51 10.40 7.57 17.17
CA ALA A 51 9.64 8.77 16.87
C ALA A 51 9.30 9.55 18.14
N SER A 52 9.10 10.87 18.03
CA SER A 52 8.35 11.61 19.05
C SER A 52 6.84 11.42 18.78
N ALA A 53 6.01 11.52 19.83
CA ALA A 53 4.58 11.30 19.66
C ALA A 53 3.73 12.19 20.57
N SER A 54 2.50 12.50 20.10
CA SER A 54 1.48 13.24 20.84
C SER A 54 0.10 12.59 20.64
N THR A 55 -0.85 12.95 21.52
CA THR A 55 -2.24 12.48 21.43
C THR A 55 -3.05 13.30 20.41
N GLU A 56 -2.75 14.59 20.34
CA GLU A 56 -3.41 15.58 19.48
C GLU A 56 -2.42 16.15 18.46
N LEU A 57 -2.92 16.88 17.48
CA LEU A 57 -2.11 17.51 16.44
C LEU A 57 -1.30 18.69 17.00
N THR A 58 -0.42 18.38 17.93
CA THR A 58 0.56 19.31 18.49
C THR A 58 1.96 18.81 18.15
N VAL A 59 2.75 19.63 17.48
CA VAL A 59 4.12 19.28 17.11
C VAL A 59 5.11 19.92 18.08
N PRO A 60 6.31 19.33 18.27
CA PRO A 60 7.37 19.93 19.06
C PRO A 60 7.77 21.33 18.56
N ASP A 61 8.29 22.18 19.45
CA ASP A 61 8.81 23.48 19.07
C ASP A 61 9.83 23.37 17.94
N GLN A 62 9.76 24.26 16.97
CA GLN A 62 10.61 24.28 15.78
C GLN A 62 10.48 23.06 14.85
N PHE A 63 9.46 22.21 15.03
CA PHE A 63 9.17 21.13 14.10
C PHE A 63 8.32 21.66 12.94
N MET A 64 8.93 21.71 11.75
CA MET A 64 8.25 22.11 10.52
C MET A 64 8.21 20.89 9.59
N PRO A 65 7.05 20.23 9.43
CA PRO A 65 6.96 19.07 8.57
C PRO A 65 7.10 19.46 7.09
N GLU A 66 7.92 18.71 6.36
CA GLU A 66 8.00 18.76 4.90
C GLU A 66 7.00 17.77 4.27
N VAL A 67 6.71 16.68 4.99
CA VAL A 67 5.71 15.68 4.58
C VAL A 67 4.72 15.45 5.73
N ILE A 68 3.42 15.53 5.41
CA ILE A 68 2.32 15.17 6.31
C ILE A 68 1.73 13.86 5.81
N LEU A 69 2.01 12.78 6.54
CA LEU A 69 1.64 11.41 6.20
C LEU A 69 0.33 11.05 6.92
N LEU A 70 -0.75 10.85 6.17
CA LEU A 70 -2.08 10.58 6.71
C LEU A 70 -2.39 9.09 6.61
N ALA A 71 -2.26 8.38 7.73
CA ALA A 71 -2.56 6.94 7.85
C ALA A 71 -3.78 6.70 8.76
N VAL A 72 -4.82 7.49 8.56
CA VAL A 72 -6.07 7.49 9.33
C VAL A 72 -7.23 6.94 8.53
N LYS A 73 -8.37 6.73 9.20
CA LYS A 73 -9.63 6.35 8.51
C LYS A 73 -10.10 7.50 7.60
N PRO A 74 -10.71 7.19 6.44
CA PRO A 74 -11.08 8.19 5.41
C PRO A 74 -11.84 9.40 5.95
N HIS A 75 -12.84 9.20 6.79
CA HIS A 75 -13.68 10.27 7.35
C HIS A 75 -12.92 11.27 8.25
N LEU A 76 -11.71 10.97 8.71
CA LEU A 76 -10.88 11.86 9.52
C LEU A 76 -9.95 12.74 8.66
N THR A 77 -9.68 12.34 7.42
CA THR A 77 -8.68 12.98 6.55
C THR A 77 -8.97 14.47 6.35
N ALA A 78 -10.23 14.83 6.12
CA ALA A 78 -10.64 16.20 5.85
C ALA A 78 -10.39 17.13 7.04
N ALA A 79 -10.72 16.71 8.27
CA ALA A 79 -10.53 17.49 9.49
C ALA A 79 -9.03 17.72 9.75
N ILE A 80 -8.23 16.66 9.65
CA ILE A 80 -6.77 16.72 9.87
C ILE A 80 -6.10 17.64 8.85
N LEU A 81 -6.49 17.58 7.57
CA LEU A 81 -5.94 18.47 6.55
C LEU A 81 -6.26 19.95 6.82
N ALA A 82 -7.46 20.24 7.36
CA ALA A 82 -7.82 21.60 7.75
C ALA A 82 -6.93 22.14 8.90
N GLU A 83 -6.58 21.30 9.86
CA GLU A 83 -5.66 21.64 10.95
C GLU A 83 -4.21 21.78 10.46
N CYS A 84 -3.80 21.02 9.43
CA CYS A 84 -2.45 21.10 8.84
C CYS A 84 -2.27 22.22 7.81
N ARG A 85 -3.28 23.05 7.57
CA ARG A 85 -3.31 24.04 6.48
C ARG A 85 -2.11 25.00 6.47
N GLU A 86 -1.65 25.42 7.63
CA GLU A 86 -0.51 26.34 7.74
C GLU A 86 0.80 25.66 7.25
N TYR A 87 1.02 24.38 7.59
CA TYR A 87 2.19 23.64 7.10
C TYR A 87 2.13 23.43 5.59
N LEU A 88 0.94 23.12 5.06
CA LEU A 88 0.74 22.94 3.61
C LEU A 88 0.96 24.26 2.86
N ALA A 89 0.50 25.39 3.41
CA ALA A 89 0.75 26.71 2.85
C ALA A 89 2.23 27.10 2.92
N ALA A 90 2.98 26.58 3.91
CA ALA A 90 4.42 26.77 4.03
C ALA A 90 5.25 25.85 3.10
N GLY A 91 4.61 24.98 2.32
CA GLY A 91 5.27 24.14 1.31
C GLY A 91 5.34 22.64 1.64
N ALA A 92 4.78 22.19 2.76
CA ALA A 92 4.66 20.77 3.04
C ALA A 92 3.77 20.07 1.99
N VAL A 93 4.00 18.77 1.77
CA VAL A 93 3.11 17.92 0.96
C VAL A 93 2.29 17.00 1.85
N ALA A 94 1.00 16.87 1.55
CA ALA A 94 0.17 15.84 2.20
C ALA A 94 0.23 14.54 1.38
N LEU A 95 0.63 13.46 2.03
CA LEU A 95 0.65 12.10 1.48
C LEU A 95 -0.40 11.27 2.23
N SER A 96 -1.52 10.98 1.59
CA SER A 96 -2.63 10.24 2.19
C SER A 96 -2.69 8.80 1.70
N VAL A 97 -2.79 7.85 2.64
CA VAL A 97 -3.05 6.43 2.34
C VAL A 97 -4.50 6.04 2.65
N ALA A 98 -5.38 7.01 2.88
CA ALA A 98 -6.80 6.79 3.12
C ALA A 98 -7.52 6.37 1.83
N ALA A 99 -8.18 5.20 1.86
CA ALA A 99 -8.94 4.71 0.71
C ALA A 99 -10.19 5.59 0.44
N GLY A 100 -10.53 5.79 -0.84
CA GLY A 100 -11.78 6.46 -1.24
C GLY A 100 -11.80 7.98 -1.13
N VAL A 101 -10.76 8.64 -0.56
CA VAL A 101 -10.69 10.09 -0.46
C VAL A 101 -9.98 10.68 -1.68
N THR A 102 -10.69 11.49 -2.48
CA THR A 102 -10.14 12.07 -3.70
C THR A 102 -9.21 13.26 -3.43
N ILE A 103 -8.32 13.55 -4.38
CA ILE A 103 -7.45 14.75 -4.33
C ILE A 103 -8.30 16.02 -4.20
N ALA A 104 -9.38 16.13 -4.97
CA ALA A 104 -10.28 17.27 -4.91
C ALA A 104 -10.87 17.48 -3.51
N THR A 105 -11.37 16.41 -2.87
CA THR A 105 -11.89 16.45 -1.49
C THR A 105 -10.81 16.88 -0.50
N MET A 106 -9.58 16.41 -0.67
CA MET A 106 -8.46 16.80 0.18
C MET A 106 -8.07 18.27 -0.02
N GLN A 107 -8.01 18.75 -1.26
CA GLN A 107 -7.66 20.15 -1.57
C GLN A 107 -8.73 21.15 -1.07
N ASP A 108 -9.99 20.77 -1.03
CA ASP A 108 -11.05 21.62 -0.45
C ASP A 108 -10.76 21.99 1.02
N LYS A 109 -10.07 21.14 1.77
CA LYS A 109 -9.72 21.35 3.18
C LYS A 109 -8.28 21.85 3.36
N ALA A 110 -7.35 21.29 2.61
CA ALA A 110 -5.94 21.66 2.66
C ALA A 110 -5.64 23.06 2.09
N GLY A 111 -6.42 23.47 1.11
CA GLY A 111 -6.18 24.66 0.27
C GLY A 111 -5.95 24.22 -1.18
N LYS A 112 -6.44 25.02 -2.15
CA LYS A 112 -6.42 24.66 -3.58
C LYS A 112 -5.00 24.49 -4.16
N ASP A 113 -4.04 25.21 -3.59
CA ASP A 113 -2.64 25.19 -4.01
C ASP A 113 -1.80 24.19 -3.20
N ALA A 114 -2.39 23.45 -2.28
CA ALA A 114 -1.68 22.45 -1.48
C ALA A 114 -1.22 21.27 -2.36
N GLY A 115 0.05 20.88 -2.21
CA GLY A 115 0.57 19.65 -2.79
C GLY A 115 -0.06 18.43 -2.10
N ILE A 116 -0.81 17.64 -2.86
CA ILE A 116 -1.48 16.43 -2.37
C ILE A 116 -1.00 15.22 -3.17
N ILE A 117 -0.62 14.16 -2.47
CA ILE A 117 -0.37 12.85 -3.06
C ILE A 117 -1.34 11.86 -2.40
N ARG A 118 -2.18 11.26 -3.21
CA ARG A 118 -3.03 10.13 -2.82
C ARG A 118 -2.29 8.85 -3.15
N CYS A 119 -2.12 7.97 -2.16
CA CYS A 119 -1.45 6.68 -2.33
C CYS A 119 -2.38 5.55 -1.91
N MET A 120 -2.43 4.49 -2.70
CA MET A 120 -3.07 3.23 -2.34
C MET A 120 -1.99 2.18 -2.10
N PRO A 121 -1.61 1.93 -0.85
CA PRO A 121 -0.72 0.84 -0.46
C PRO A 121 -1.50 -0.48 -0.33
N ASN A 122 -0.78 -1.55 -0.01
CA ASN A 122 -1.39 -2.82 0.39
C ASN A 122 -0.65 -3.44 1.59
N THR A 123 -1.23 -4.49 2.19
CA THR A 123 -0.73 -5.09 3.43
C THR A 123 0.71 -5.62 3.37
N PRO A 124 1.26 -6.13 2.25
CA PRO A 124 2.67 -6.51 2.16
C PRO A 124 3.67 -5.36 2.37
N SER A 125 3.22 -4.11 2.39
CA SER A 125 4.04 -2.94 2.79
C SER A 125 4.66 -3.11 4.18
N GLN A 126 4.04 -3.89 5.07
CA GLN A 126 4.56 -4.17 6.42
C GLN A 126 5.92 -4.89 6.42
N ILE A 127 6.26 -5.56 5.33
CA ILE A 127 7.51 -6.32 5.14
C ILE A 127 8.35 -5.79 3.97
N GLY A 128 8.08 -4.56 3.51
CA GLY A 128 8.80 -3.96 2.39
C GLY A 128 8.46 -4.56 1.00
N ALA A 129 7.41 -5.36 0.91
CA ALA A 129 6.98 -6.03 -0.34
C ALA A 129 5.64 -5.49 -0.87
N GLY A 130 5.29 -4.28 -0.53
CA GLY A 130 4.04 -3.63 -0.94
C GLY A 130 4.03 -3.21 -2.40
N ALA A 131 2.82 -3.02 -2.93
CA ALA A 131 2.57 -2.24 -4.14
C ALA A 131 1.89 -0.92 -3.71
N LEU A 132 2.55 0.19 -4.00
CA LEU A 132 2.11 1.53 -3.61
C LEU A 132 1.86 2.33 -4.88
N VAL A 133 0.59 2.57 -5.19
CA VAL A 133 0.23 3.34 -6.39
C VAL A 133 -0.27 4.71 -5.96
N CYS A 134 0.30 5.74 -6.55
CA CYS A 134 0.07 7.13 -6.21
C CYS A 134 -0.53 7.90 -7.39
N CYS A 135 -1.32 8.92 -7.10
CA CYS A 135 -1.60 10.03 -7.98
C CYS A 135 -1.40 11.35 -7.24
N LYS A 136 -1.14 12.43 -7.96
CA LYS A 136 -0.77 13.71 -7.39
C LYS A 136 -1.68 14.85 -7.87
N SER A 137 -1.83 15.88 -7.05
CA SER A 137 -2.45 17.13 -7.50
C SER A 137 -1.53 17.87 -8.48
N SER A 138 -2.10 18.73 -9.30
CA SER A 138 -1.34 19.59 -10.24
C SER A 138 -0.41 20.59 -9.53
N SER A 139 -0.68 20.91 -8.27
CA SER A 139 0.14 21.78 -7.41
C SER A 139 1.30 21.06 -6.74
N THR A 140 1.38 19.73 -6.84
CA THR A 140 2.49 18.95 -6.26
C THR A 140 3.75 19.11 -7.11
N THR A 141 4.84 19.56 -6.52
CA THR A 141 6.13 19.76 -7.19
C THR A 141 6.89 18.45 -7.38
N ASP A 142 7.84 18.43 -8.32
CA ASP A 142 8.68 17.24 -8.53
C ASP A 142 9.55 16.91 -7.29
N ALA A 143 9.99 17.92 -6.54
CA ALA A 143 10.71 17.70 -5.28
C ALA A 143 9.84 16.99 -4.23
N GLN A 144 8.56 17.35 -4.13
CA GLN A 144 7.61 16.69 -3.24
C GLN A 144 7.30 15.25 -3.69
N VAL A 145 7.20 15.01 -5.00
CA VAL A 145 7.06 13.65 -5.56
C VAL A 145 8.28 12.79 -5.22
N GLU A 146 9.48 13.33 -5.38
CA GLU A 146 10.71 12.62 -5.04
C GLU A 146 10.80 12.27 -3.55
N MET A 147 10.48 13.22 -2.65
CA MET A 147 10.41 12.96 -1.21
C MET A 147 9.42 11.85 -0.86
N ALA A 148 8.21 11.92 -1.40
CA ALA A 148 7.18 10.90 -1.18
C ALA A 148 7.62 9.54 -1.73
N SER A 149 8.24 9.50 -2.91
CA SER A 149 8.76 8.27 -3.53
C SER A 149 9.85 7.63 -2.67
N GLN A 150 10.78 8.42 -2.12
CA GLN A 150 11.82 7.93 -1.22
C GLN A 150 11.23 7.31 0.05
N LEU A 151 10.25 7.97 0.68
CA LEU A 151 9.55 7.44 1.86
C LEU A 151 8.82 6.13 1.55
N LEU A 152 8.04 6.11 0.47
CA LEU A 152 7.21 4.96 0.11
C LEU A 152 8.03 3.77 -0.40
N SER A 153 9.18 3.99 -1.05
CA SER A 153 10.03 2.92 -1.59
C SER A 153 10.57 1.97 -0.54
N THR A 154 10.64 2.40 0.72
CA THR A 154 10.99 1.55 1.87
C THR A 154 9.92 0.49 2.18
N CYS A 155 8.69 0.73 1.72
CA CYS A 155 7.55 -0.15 1.94
C CYS A 155 7.24 -1.06 0.74
N GLY A 156 7.89 -0.84 -0.42
CA GLY A 156 7.68 -1.66 -1.62
C GLY A 156 7.90 -0.91 -2.93
N SER A 157 7.29 -1.40 -4.01
CA SER A 157 7.36 -0.74 -5.32
C SER A 157 6.40 0.44 -5.41
N VAL A 158 6.88 1.60 -5.87
CA VAL A 158 6.10 2.83 -6.00
C VAL A 158 5.84 3.12 -7.47
N HIS A 159 4.60 3.42 -7.80
CA HIS A 159 4.15 3.77 -9.14
C HIS A 159 3.27 5.01 -9.09
N PHE A 160 3.38 5.89 -10.08
CA PHE A 160 2.49 7.03 -10.22
C PHE A 160 1.58 6.85 -11.44
N VAL A 161 0.30 7.17 -11.27
CA VAL A 161 -0.68 7.26 -12.35
C VAL A 161 -1.08 8.72 -12.54
N GLU A 162 -1.30 9.11 -13.81
CA GLU A 162 -1.69 10.48 -14.16
C GLU A 162 -3.19 10.71 -13.93
N ASP A 163 -4.01 9.67 -14.13
CA ASP A 163 -5.45 9.74 -14.00
C ASP A 163 -5.91 9.12 -12.66
N GLU A 164 -6.44 9.97 -11.77
CA GLU A 164 -6.97 9.54 -10.48
C GLU A 164 -8.13 8.53 -10.60
N SER A 165 -8.86 8.52 -11.72
CA SER A 165 -9.95 7.56 -11.94
C SER A 165 -9.48 6.09 -11.97
N LEU A 166 -8.19 5.85 -12.19
CA LEU A 166 -7.59 4.52 -12.15
C LEU A 166 -7.46 3.96 -10.71
N MET A 167 -7.59 4.81 -9.68
CA MET A 167 -7.33 4.39 -8.29
C MET A 167 -8.31 3.34 -7.77
N ASP A 168 -9.53 3.26 -8.31
CA ASP A 168 -10.48 2.20 -7.95
C ASP A 168 -10.07 0.85 -8.55
N ALA A 169 -9.57 0.83 -9.77
CA ALA A 169 -8.97 -0.37 -10.37
C ALA A 169 -7.68 -0.80 -9.62
N VAL A 170 -6.85 0.17 -9.23
CA VAL A 170 -5.67 -0.07 -8.37
C VAL A 170 -6.09 -0.72 -7.05
N THR A 171 -7.14 -0.20 -6.40
CA THR A 171 -7.68 -0.76 -5.17
C THR A 171 -8.11 -2.21 -5.36
N ALA A 172 -8.81 -2.51 -6.45
CA ALA A 172 -9.27 -3.87 -6.76
C ALA A 172 -8.11 -4.85 -6.99
N ILE A 173 -7.04 -4.43 -7.68
CA ILE A 173 -5.93 -5.31 -8.06
C ILE A 173 -4.88 -5.42 -6.97
N SER A 174 -4.37 -4.30 -6.46
CA SER A 174 -3.26 -4.31 -5.50
C SER A 174 -3.72 -4.14 -4.06
N GLY A 175 -4.73 -3.32 -3.79
CA GLY A 175 -5.26 -3.11 -2.45
C GLY A 175 -5.95 -4.36 -1.89
N SER A 176 -6.89 -4.92 -2.64
CA SER A 176 -7.64 -6.14 -2.30
C SER A 176 -6.89 -7.43 -2.66
N GLY A 177 -5.97 -7.37 -3.61
CA GLY A 177 -5.24 -8.51 -4.15
C GLY A 177 -4.59 -9.45 -3.14
N PRO A 178 -3.98 -8.97 -2.04
CA PRO A 178 -3.43 -9.85 -1.02
C PRO A 178 -4.46 -10.84 -0.45
N ALA A 179 -5.72 -10.43 -0.27
CA ALA A 179 -6.78 -11.32 0.20
C ALA A 179 -7.09 -12.43 -0.82
N TYR A 180 -7.00 -12.14 -2.12
CA TYR A 180 -7.18 -13.16 -3.17
C TYR A 180 -6.06 -14.19 -3.13
N VAL A 181 -4.83 -13.73 -2.92
CA VAL A 181 -3.66 -14.62 -2.79
C VAL A 181 -3.77 -15.47 -1.53
N PHE A 182 -4.19 -14.91 -0.39
CA PHE A 182 -4.39 -15.69 0.83
C PHE A 182 -5.46 -16.75 0.64
N HIS A 183 -6.58 -16.41 -0.02
CA HIS A 183 -7.61 -17.41 -0.34
C HIS A 183 -7.11 -18.46 -1.32
N PHE A 184 -6.28 -18.12 -2.30
CA PHE A 184 -5.65 -19.11 -3.19
C PHE A 184 -4.74 -20.07 -2.42
N ILE A 185 -3.96 -19.59 -1.43
CA ILE A 185 -3.15 -20.43 -0.55
C ILE A 185 -4.04 -21.42 0.23
N GLU A 186 -5.16 -20.94 0.78
CA GLU A 186 -6.14 -21.81 1.45
C GLU A 186 -6.66 -22.90 0.53
N CYS A 187 -7.10 -22.54 -0.67
CA CYS A 187 -7.61 -23.49 -1.66
C CYS A 187 -6.54 -24.52 -2.07
N LEU A 188 -5.29 -24.10 -2.24
CA LEU A 188 -4.19 -24.99 -2.60
C LEU A 188 -3.86 -25.97 -1.45
N ALA A 189 -3.92 -25.52 -0.21
CA ALA A 189 -3.75 -26.39 0.96
C ALA A 189 -4.88 -27.42 1.07
N GLU A 190 -6.13 -27.05 0.84
CA GLU A 190 -7.27 -27.98 0.80
C GLU A 190 -7.12 -29.01 -0.34
N ALA A 191 -6.67 -28.57 -1.52
CA ALA A 191 -6.39 -29.49 -2.63
C ALA A 191 -5.27 -30.50 -2.27
N GLY A 192 -4.24 -30.06 -1.54
CA GLY A 192 -3.18 -30.94 -1.02
C GLY A 192 -3.73 -32.01 -0.08
N LYS A 193 -4.61 -31.64 0.85
CA LYS A 193 -5.29 -32.59 1.75
C LYS A 193 -6.17 -33.58 0.97
N ALA A 194 -6.92 -33.09 -0.01
CA ALA A 194 -7.75 -33.93 -0.88
C ALA A 194 -6.90 -34.92 -1.71
N ALA A 195 -5.67 -34.55 -2.04
CA ALA A 195 -4.69 -35.42 -2.70
C ALA A 195 -3.98 -36.41 -1.74
N GLY A 196 -4.29 -36.39 -0.45
CA GLY A 196 -3.78 -37.32 0.55
C GLY A 196 -2.57 -36.82 1.37
N LEU A 197 -2.22 -35.54 1.29
CA LEU A 197 -1.16 -34.99 2.12
C LEU A 197 -1.65 -34.76 3.56
N PRO A 198 -0.78 -34.92 4.59
CA PRO A 198 -1.04 -34.45 5.93
C PRO A 198 -1.34 -32.93 5.95
N ALA A 199 -2.27 -32.50 6.79
CA ALA A 199 -2.75 -31.12 6.81
C ALA A 199 -1.64 -30.07 6.99
N GLU A 200 -0.70 -30.31 7.91
CA GLU A 200 0.43 -29.41 8.16
C GLU A 200 1.33 -29.29 6.91
N LEU A 201 1.66 -30.43 6.28
CA LEU A 201 2.48 -30.43 5.08
C LEU A 201 1.77 -29.76 3.91
N ALA A 202 0.45 -29.98 3.73
CA ALA A 202 -0.33 -29.36 2.69
C ALA A 202 -0.33 -27.80 2.83
N SER A 203 -0.47 -27.30 4.05
CA SER A 203 -0.43 -25.86 4.35
C SER A 203 0.95 -25.26 4.08
N GLU A 204 2.01 -25.91 4.52
CA GLU A 204 3.39 -25.45 4.31
C GLU A 204 3.75 -25.43 2.81
N LEU A 205 3.42 -26.48 2.07
CA LEU A 205 3.67 -26.56 0.63
C LEU A 205 2.89 -25.51 -0.14
N ALA A 206 1.63 -25.25 0.21
CA ALA A 206 0.82 -24.23 -0.44
C ALA A 206 1.42 -22.83 -0.22
N LEU A 207 1.77 -22.48 1.01
CA LEU A 207 2.39 -21.20 1.35
C LEU A 207 3.73 -21.03 0.62
N GLN A 208 4.63 -22.01 0.73
CA GLN A 208 5.96 -21.93 0.13
C GLN A 208 5.90 -21.90 -1.40
N THR A 209 4.96 -22.60 -2.02
CA THR A 209 4.76 -22.58 -3.47
C THR A 209 4.36 -21.19 -3.96
N VAL A 210 3.38 -20.55 -3.33
CA VAL A 210 2.92 -19.21 -3.73
C VAL A 210 4.01 -18.16 -3.48
N TYR A 211 4.67 -18.22 -2.32
CA TYR A 211 5.79 -17.32 -2.02
C TYR A 211 6.93 -17.48 -3.03
N GLY A 212 7.37 -18.70 -3.30
CA GLY A 212 8.47 -19.00 -4.21
C GLY A 212 8.17 -18.58 -5.64
N ALA A 213 6.96 -18.88 -6.13
CA ALA A 213 6.52 -18.49 -7.47
C ALA A 213 6.43 -16.96 -7.63
N GLY A 214 5.87 -16.28 -6.63
CA GLY A 214 5.78 -14.81 -6.62
C GLY A 214 7.16 -14.15 -6.60
N LYS A 215 8.06 -14.63 -5.74
CA LYS A 215 9.44 -14.16 -5.66
C LYS A 215 10.19 -14.39 -6.98
N LEU A 216 10.10 -15.58 -7.54
CA LEU A 216 10.72 -15.91 -8.83
C LEU A 216 10.19 -15.00 -9.95
N ALA A 217 8.88 -14.78 -10.02
CA ALA A 217 8.28 -13.90 -11.01
C ALA A 217 8.74 -12.45 -10.87
N ARG A 218 8.99 -11.98 -9.64
CA ARG A 218 9.48 -10.61 -9.36
C ARG A 218 10.94 -10.43 -9.72
N GLU A 219 11.77 -11.44 -9.51
CA GLU A 219 13.23 -11.39 -9.71
C GLU A 219 13.65 -11.80 -11.13
N SER A 220 12.73 -12.36 -11.92
CA SER A 220 13.00 -12.84 -13.28
C SER A 220 12.89 -11.74 -14.31
N ASP A 221 13.73 -11.80 -15.35
CA ASP A 221 13.67 -10.92 -16.53
C ASP A 221 12.57 -11.33 -17.53
N VAL A 222 11.92 -12.49 -17.32
CA VAL A 222 10.84 -12.97 -18.19
C VAL A 222 9.49 -12.90 -17.48
N GLY A 223 8.43 -12.63 -18.25
CA GLY A 223 7.07 -12.49 -17.70
C GLY A 223 6.48 -13.82 -17.20
N ALA A 224 5.44 -13.72 -16.36
CA ALA A 224 4.77 -14.87 -15.73
C ALA A 224 4.27 -15.93 -16.75
N GLN A 225 3.85 -15.52 -17.95
CA GLN A 225 3.44 -16.45 -19.01
C GLN A 225 4.59 -17.37 -19.44
N GLU A 226 5.78 -16.79 -19.60
CA GLU A 226 6.96 -17.56 -20.00
C GLU A 226 7.45 -18.46 -18.87
N LEU A 227 7.47 -17.97 -17.63
CA LEU A 227 7.78 -18.80 -16.45
C LEU A 227 6.85 -20.00 -16.36
N ARG A 228 5.54 -19.80 -16.55
CA ARG A 228 4.57 -20.90 -16.60
C ARG A 228 4.91 -21.91 -17.70
N ARG A 229 5.27 -21.43 -18.90
CA ARG A 229 5.65 -22.31 -20.02
C ARG A 229 6.88 -23.16 -19.68
N GLN A 230 7.88 -22.58 -19.02
CA GLN A 230 9.13 -23.26 -18.66
C GLN A 230 8.92 -24.43 -17.68
N VAL A 231 7.91 -24.35 -16.79
CA VAL A 231 7.59 -25.41 -15.83
C VAL A 231 6.51 -26.37 -16.33
N THR A 232 6.12 -26.26 -17.61
CA THR A 232 5.05 -27.08 -18.22
C THR A 232 5.63 -27.99 -19.31
N SER A 233 5.94 -29.21 -18.94
CA SER A 233 6.35 -30.22 -19.91
C SER A 233 5.12 -30.81 -20.63
N PRO A 234 5.26 -31.18 -21.95
CA PRO A 234 4.17 -31.82 -22.67
C PRO A 234 3.72 -33.13 -21.99
N ASN A 235 2.41 -33.28 -21.85
CA ASN A 235 1.77 -34.43 -21.18
C ASN A 235 2.20 -34.66 -19.72
N GLY A 236 2.79 -33.63 -19.09
CA GLY A 236 3.18 -33.68 -17.68
C GLY A 236 2.03 -33.32 -16.72
N THR A 237 2.27 -33.48 -15.43
CA THR A 237 1.29 -33.18 -14.37
C THR A 237 0.87 -31.71 -14.38
N THR A 238 1.82 -30.83 -14.66
CA THR A 238 1.54 -29.38 -14.78
C THR A 238 0.62 -29.08 -15.96
N ALA A 239 0.82 -29.71 -17.11
CA ALA A 239 -0.05 -29.52 -18.27
C ALA A 239 -1.48 -29.96 -17.96
N ALA A 240 -1.68 -31.14 -17.37
CA ALA A 240 -3.00 -31.62 -16.97
C ALA A 240 -3.72 -30.68 -15.98
N ALA A 241 -3.00 -30.12 -15.01
CA ALA A 241 -3.56 -29.16 -14.07
C ALA A 241 -3.92 -27.83 -14.76
N LEU A 242 -3.09 -27.36 -15.68
CA LEU A 242 -3.33 -26.12 -16.43
C LEU A 242 -4.50 -26.25 -17.39
N ASP A 243 -4.76 -27.42 -17.97
CA ASP A 243 -5.96 -27.68 -18.80
C ASP A 243 -7.24 -27.39 -18.02
N VAL A 244 -7.27 -27.68 -16.73
CA VAL A 244 -8.39 -27.37 -15.85
C VAL A 244 -8.44 -25.87 -15.51
N LEU A 245 -7.31 -25.30 -15.05
CA LEU A 245 -7.26 -23.90 -14.58
C LEU A 245 -7.43 -22.89 -15.71
N MET A 246 -7.07 -23.26 -16.94
CA MET A 246 -7.15 -22.39 -18.13
C MET A 246 -8.36 -22.68 -19.01
N ALA A 247 -9.30 -23.53 -18.57
CA ALA A 247 -10.57 -23.72 -19.26
C ALA A 247 -11.30 -22.36 -19.43
N PRO A 248 -12.13 -22.19 -20.50
CA PRO A 248 -12.71 -20.87 -20.83
C PRO A 248 -13.51 -20.20 -19.72
N ASP A 249 -14.11 -20.96 -18.82
CA ASP A 249 -14.96 -20.51 -17.71
C ASP A 249 -14.30 -20.72 -16.32
N ALA A 250 -13.00 -21.06 -16.28
CA ALA A 250 -12.29 -21.36 -15.04
C ALA A 250 -11.69 -20.08 -14.38
N LEU A 251 -10.37 -20.10 -14.09
CA LEU A 251 -9.73 -19.08 -13.22
C LEU A 251 -9.79 -17.66 -13.79
N ALA A 252 -9.53 -17.47 -15.09
CA ALA A 252 -9.42 -16.14 -15.66
C ALA A 252 -10.72 -15.32 -15.53
N PRO A 253 -11.90 -15.80 -16.00
CA PRO A 253 -13.15 -15.03 -15.83
C PRO A 253 -13.59 -14.91 -14.36
N LEU A 254 -13.20 -15.84 -13.49
CA LEU A 254 -13.47 -15.73 -12.05
C LEU A 254 -12.69 -14.54 -11.42
N VAL A 255 -11.42 -14.42 -11.74
CA VAL A 255 -10.58 -13.32 -11.25
C VAL A 255 -11.07 -11.97 -11.80
N VAL A 256 -11.49 -11.90 -13.08
CA VAL A 256 -12.07 -10.69 -13.66
C VAL A 256 -13.30 -10.26 -12.87
N ARG A 257 -14.26 -11.15 -12.66
CA ARG A 257 -15.50 -10.83 -11.88
C ARG A 257 -15.19 -10.39 -10.45
N ALA A 258 -14.22 -11.01 -9.80
CA ALA A 258 -13.83 -10.64 -8.44
C ALA A 258 -13.22 -9.23 -8.40
N ALA A 259 -12.36 -8.91 -9.38
CA ALA A 259 -11.75 -7.58 -9.49
C ALA A 259 -12.79 -6.50 -9.84
N GLU A 260 -13.73 -6.79 -10.73
CA GLU A 260 -14.86 -5.89 -11.05
C GLU A 260 -15.71 -5.58 -9.82
N ALA A 261 -16.10 -6.61 -9.07
CA ALA A 261 -16.86 -6.43 -7.84
C ALA A 261 -16.12 -5.57 -6.80
N ALA A 262 -14.80 -5.76 -6.65
CA ALA A 262 -13.99 -4.95 -5.74
C ALA A 262 -13.84 -3.50 -6.22
N ARG A 263 -13.65 -3.27 -7.54
CA ARG A 263 -13.61 -1.93 -8.14
C ARG A 263 -14.93 -1.19 -7.94
N ASP A 264 -16.05 -1.83 -8.25
CA ASP A 264 -17.37 -1.22 -8.16
C ASP A 264 -17.67 -0.85 -6.70
N ARG A 265 -17.29 -1.71 -5.75
CA ARG A 265 -17.39 -1.39 -4.32
C ARG A 265 -16.51 -0.23 -3.90
N SER A 266 -15.30 -0.10 -4.47
CA SER A 266 -14.41 1.04 -4.21
C SER A 266 -15.05 2.35 -4.67
N ILE A 267 -15.68 2.36 -5.86
CA ILE A 267 -16.42 3.51 -6.40
C ILE A 267 -17.57 3.92 -5.47
N GLU A 268 -18.40 2.95 -5.03
CA GLU A 268 -19.49 3.21 -4.10
C GLU A 268 -19.01 3.85 -2.79
N LEU A 269 -17.95 3.32 -2.22
CA LEU A 269 -17.37 3.86 -0.98
C LEU A 269 -16.82 5.28 -1.16
N GLY A 270 -16.24 5.58 -2.31
CA GLY A 270 -15.76 6.93 -2.64
C GLY A 270 -16.89 7.95 -2.81
N GLN A 271 -18.11 7.52 -3.21
CA GLN A 271 -19.27 8.39 -3.35
C GLN A 271 -20.04 8.62 -2.02
N ALA A 272 -19.83 7.76 -1.05
CA ALA A 272 -20.50 7.83 0.25
C ALA A 272 -19.75 8.65 1.32
N GLY A 273 -18.53 9.04 1.06
CA GLY A 273 -17.67 9.85 1.94
C GLY A 273 -17.45 11.24 1.39
#